data_6b59bf5b979cc76f593636ae3bfcaac4
#
_entry.id   6b59bf5b979cc76f593636ae3bfcaac4
#
_cell.length_a   1.000
_cell.length_b   1.000
_cell.length_c   1.000
_cell.angle_alpha   90.00
_cell.angle_beta   90.00
_cell.angle_gamma   90.00
#
_symmetry.space_group_name_H-M   'P 1'
#
loop_
_entity.id
_entity.type
_entity.pdbx_description
1 polymer ?
#
loop_
_entity_poly.entity_id
_entity_poly.type
_entity_poly.pdbx_seq_one_letter_code
_entity_poly.pdbx_strand_id
1 'polypeptide(L)'
;MIKKFKLYILMAAVALSATSCLDKMPEDSIPFDDAIQTVDDVNLAVIGIYDAFKNSALYSGNLTILPDLQTDLVYGINGNTNTYGDIWRWKDILATNTSIEAVYAGLYDVINRCNFMLDRVDGVRNNTTDDNDLDKLDQYCGEAYFARALAYSELVKLFCKAYESDEDAANQLGVILTKHYQGDEEMKRSSLKASYEFILEDLDRAAKLLELDKDYDPSVDVALFNNATYFNEYTVYALRARVALFMKKWDE
;
A
#
# COMPACT_ATOMS: atom_id res chain seq x y z
N MET A 1 12.16 -66.88 11.84
CA MET A 1 11.94 -66.09 10.61
C MET A 1 10.60 -65.34 10.60
N ILE A 2 9.50 -65.97 10.88
CA ILE A 2 8.16 -65.39 10.82
C ILE A 2 7.93 -64.18 11.75
N LYS A 3 8.51 -64.16 12.97
CA LYS A 3 8.39 -63.02 13.89
C LYS A 3 9.10 -61.75 13.41
N LYS A 4 10.26 -61.87 12.74
CA LYS A 4 10.99 -60.73 12.16
C LYS A 4 10.26 -60.18 10.93
N PHE A 5 9.67 -61.05 10.11
CA PHE A 5 8.88 -60.65 8.93
C PHE A 5 7.63 -59.83 9.33
N LYS A 6 6.92 -60.27 10.37
CA LYS A 6 5.78 -59.52 10.91
C LYS A 6 6.16 -58.14 11.45
N LEU A 7 7.34 -58.02 12.04
CA LEU A 7 7.87 -56.74 12.55
C LEU A 7 8.19 -55.76 11.42
N TYR A 8 8.74 -56.26 10.28
CA TYR A 8 9.00 -55.39 9.12
C TYR A 8 7.71 -54.91 8.43
N ILE A 9 6.67 -55.75 8.37
CA ILE A 9 5.36 -55.38 7.83
C ILE A 9 4.73 -54.32 8.74
N LEU A 10 4.83 -54.44 10.06
CA LEU A 10 4.26 -53.44 10.99
C LEU A 10 5.03 -52.11 10.89
N MET A 11 6.35 -52.12 10.75
CA MET A 11 7.17 -50.91 10.54
C MET A 11 6.84 -50.24 9.20
N ALA A 12 6.66 -51.01 8.13
CA ALA A 12 6.23 -50.47 6.81
C ALA A 12 4.82 -49.82 6.85
N ALA A 13 3.90 -50.47 7.57
CA ALA A 13 2.53 -49.92 7.75
C ALA A 13 2.52 -48.60 8.56
N VAL A 14 3.37 -48.48 9.59
CA VAL A 14 3.53 -47.23 10.39
C VAL A 14 4.20 -46.14 9.56
N ALA A 15 5.19 -46.47 8.71
CA ALA A 15 5.85 -45.50 7.84
C ALA A 15 4.94 -44.95 6.76
N LEU A 16 3.99 -45.74 6.24
CA LEU A 16 2.99 -45.32 5.23
C LEU A 16 1.87 -44.46 5.84
N SER A 17 1.60 -44.57 7.14
CA SER A 17 0.59 -43.73 7.80
C SER A 17 1.12 -42.37 8.23
N ALA A 18 2.42 -42.13 8.21
CA ALA A 18 3.03 -40.86 8.63
C ALA A 18 3.04 -39.77 7.54
N THR A 19 2.67 -40.07 6.29
CA THR A 19 2.71 -39.12 5.17
C THR A 19 1.37 -38.41 4.89
N SER A 20 0.33 -38.70 5.66
CA SER A 20 -1.04 -38.31 5.30
C SER A 20 -1.53 -36.95 5.81
N CYS A 21 -0.76 -36.14 6.54
CA CYS A 21 -1.30 -34.97 7.23
C CYS A 21 -0.47 -33.68 7.12
N LEU A 22 0.52 -33.59 6.24
CA LEU A 22 1.39 -32.39 6.21
C LEU A 22 0.94 -31.29 5.24
N ASP A 23 0.02 -31.58 4.31
CA ASP A 23 -0.40 -30.62 3.29
C ASP A 23 -1.91 -30.25 3.38
N LYS A 24 -2.52 -30.30 4.57
CA LYS A 24 -3.87 -29.76 4.72
C LYS A 24 -3.81 -28.23 4.82
N MET A 25 -4.02 -27.54 3.72
CA MET A 25 -4.41 -26.13 3.74
C MET A 25 -5.70 -25.97 4.56
N PRO A 26 -5.84 -24.91 5.39
CA PRO A 26 -7.12 -24.60 6.02
C PRO A 26 -8.20 -24.48 4.93
N GLU A 27 -9.38 -25.05 5.19
CA GLU A 27 -10.50 -25.04 4.21
C GLU A 27 -10.96 -23.60 3.89
N ASP A 28 -10.64 -22.62 4.75
CA ASP A 28 -11.05 -21.22 4.64
C ASP A 28 -9.90 -20.31 4.14
N SER A 29 -8.79 -20.84 3.62
CA SER A 29 -7.69 -20.02 3.09
C SER A 29 -7.35 -20.39 1.64
N ILE A 30 -7.25 -19.36 0.81
CA ILE A 30 -6.74 -19.47 -0.55
C ILE A 30 -5.22 -19.35 -0.48
N PRO A 31 -4.42 -20.24 -1.11
CA PRO A 31 -2.98 -20.08 -1.23
C PRO A 31 -2.64 -18.72 -1.86
N PHE A 32 -1.58 -18.07 -1.40
CA PHE A 32 -1.19 -16.75 -1.93
C PHE A 32 -0.97 -16.74 -3.44
N ASP A 33 -0.48 -17.85 -4.01
CA ASP A 33 -0.22 -17.97 -5.45
C ASP A 33 -1.53 -18.10 -6.26
N ASP A 34 -2.61 -18.54 -5.63
CA ASP A 34 -3.93 -18.71 -6.25
C ASP A 34 -4.89 -17.56 -5.95
N ALA A 35 -4.46 -16.57 -5.17
CA ALA A 35 -5.34 -15.52 -4.67
C ALA A 35 -5.79 -14.51 -5.75
N ILE A 36 -5.03 -14.36 -6.84
CA ILE A 36 -5.34 -13.45 -7.96
C ILE A 36 -5.14 -14.23 -9.26
N GLN A 37 -6.24 -14.68 -9.87
CA GLN A 37 -6.25 -15.48 -11.09
C GLN A 37 -7.10 -14.86 -12.19
N THR A 38 -8.04 -13.99 -11.84
CA THR A 38 -9.00 -13.38 -12.76
C THR A 38 -9.02 -11.86 -12.65
N VAL A 39 -9.61 -11.18 -13.64
CA VAL A 39 -9.81 -9.72 -13.63
C VAL A 39 -10.66 -9.29 -12.42
N ASP A 40 -11.64 -10.11 -12.04
CA ASP A 40 -12.47 -9.85 -10.85
C ASP A 40 -11.66 -9.94 -9.56
N ASP A 41 -10.69 -10.86 -9.47
CA ASP A 41 -9.80 -10.95 -8.29
C ASP A 41 -8.90 -9.69 -8.18
N VAL A 42 -8.43 -9.17 -9.33
CA VAL A 42 -7.68 -7.90 -9.36
C VAL A 42 -8.55 -6.75 -8.88
N ASN A 43 -9.81 -6.68 -9.32
CA ASN A 43 -10.78 -5.70 -8.83
C ASN A 43 -10.97 -5.79 -7.32
N LEU A 44 -11.16 -6.99 -6.79
CA LEU A 44 -11.30 -7.21 -5.34
C LEU A 44 -10.05 -6.80 -4.57
N ALA A 45 -8.86 -7.03 -5.14
CA ALA A 45 -7.61 -6.58 -4.54
C ALA A 45 -7.52 -5.05 -4.49
N VAL A 46 -7.93 -4.35 -5.55
CA VAL A 46 -8.01 -2.87 -5.57
C VAL A 46 -9.01 -2.36 -4.54
N ILE A 47 -10.20 -2.94 -4.44
CA ILE A 47 -11.17 -2.61 -3.38
C ILE A 47 -10.56 -2.79 -1.99
N GLY A 48 -9.77 -3.86 -1.80
CA GLY A 48 -9.02 -4.10 -0.56
C GLY A 48 -7.97 -3.03 -0.26
N ILE A 49 -7.36 -2.41 -1.28
CA ILE A 49 -6.45 -1.27 -1.14
C ILE A 49 -7.22 -0.03 -0.64
N TYR A 50 -8.37 0.28 -1.25
CA TYR A 50 -9.23 1.39 -0.79
C TYR A 50 -9.72 1.20 0.64
N ASP A 51 -10.09 -0.03 0.99
CA ASP A 51 -10.56 -0.36 2.33
C ASP A 51 -9.45 -0.18 3.38
N ALA A 52 -8.21 -0.51 3.04
CA ALA A 52 -7.07 -0.30 3.92
C ALA A 52 -6.91 1.19 4.30
N PHE A 53 -7.13 2.12 3.39
CA PHE A 53 -7.10 3.56 3.68
C PHE A 53 -8.22 4.02 4.63
N LYS A 54 -9.34 3.29 4.74
CA LYS A 54 -10.44 3.59 5.67
C LYS A 54 -10.15 3.14 7.09
N ASN A 55 -9.02 2.49 7.35
CA ASN A 55 -8.63 2.09 8.70
C ASN A 55 -8.59 3.31 9.63
N SER A 56 -8.97 3.10 10.90
CA SER A 56 -8.93 4.13 11.95
C SER A 56 -7.52 4.67 12.24
N ALA A 57 -6.48 3.92 11.87
CA ALA A 57 -5.12 4.41 11.90
C ALA A 57 -4.83 5.42 10.78
N LEU A 58 -5.57 5.37 9.66
CA LEU A 58 -5.36 6.20 8.49
C LEU A 58 -6.43 7.30 8.33
N TYR A 59 -7.05 7.42 7.16
CA TYR A 59 -7.93 8.56 6.84
C TYR A 59 -9.23 8.60 7.64
N SER A 60 -9.66 7.49 8.26
CA SER A 60 -10.79 7.54 9.19
C SER A 60 -10.41 7.94 10.63
N GLY A 61 -9.14 8.30 10.89
CA GLY A 61 -8.72 8.65 12.24
C GLY A 61 -7.32 9.25 12.34
N ASN A 62 -6.35 8.51 12.86
CA ASN A 62 -5.05 9.02 13.30
C ASN A 62 -4.31 9.84 12.24
N LEU A 63 -4.27 9.40 10.99
CA LEU A 63 -3.53 10.09 9.92
C LEU A 63 -4.04 11.53 9.69
N THR A 64 -5.33 11.79 9.91
CA THR A 64 -5.93 13.12 9.80
C THR A 64 -5.84 13.90 11.10
N ILE A 65 -6.04 13.23 12.24
CA ILE A 65 -6.12 13.89 13.56
C ILE A 65 -4.74 14.29 14.08
N LEU A 66 -3.71 13.44 13.92
CA LEU A 66 -2.40 13.70 14.53
C LEU A 66 -1.70 14.95 14.00
N PRO A 67 -1.68 15.25 12.68
CA PRO A 67 -1.14 16.50 12.18
C PRO A 67 -1.88 17.74 12.70
N ASP A 68 -3.22 17.68 12.79
CA ASP A 68 -4.04 18.81 13.28
C ASP A 68 -3.80 19.08 14.78
N LEU A 69 -3.54 18.03 15.57
CA LEU A 69 -3.15 18.16 16.98
C LEU A 69 -1.75 18.76 17.18
N GLN A 70 -0.86 18.62 16.20
CA GLN A 70 0.48 19.19 16.21
C GLN A 70 0.52 20.64 15.69
N THR A 71 -0.60 21.13 15.20
CA THR A 71 -0.81 22.54 14.86
C THR A 71 -1.80 23.14 15.85
N ASP A 72 -1.99 24.45 15.85
CA ASP A 72 -2.98 25.09 16.73
C ASP A 72 -4.42 24.97 16.21
N LEU A 73 -4.68 24.07 15.25
CA LEU A 73 -6.02 23.88 14.65
C LEU A 73 -7.00 23.19 15.61
N VAL A 74 -6.49 22.26 16.43
CA VAL A 74 -7.28 21.54 17.44
C VAL A 74 -6.53 21.43 18.76
N TYR A 75 -7.26 21.29 19.87
CA TYR A 75 -6.68 21.17 21.20
C TYR A 75 -7.53 20.28 22.11
N GLY A 76 -6.92 19.74 23.16
CA GLY A 76 -7.61 18.95 24.17
C GLY A 76 -8.39 19.84 25.14
N ILE A 77 -9.69 19.59 25.28
CA ILE A 77 -10.55 20.32 26.26
C ILE A 77 -10.34 19.81 27.68
N ASN A 78 -10.71 20.62 28.68
CA ASN A 78 -10.72 20.22 30.09
C ASN A 78 -11.65 19.01 30.30
N GLY A 79 -11.20 18.00 31.04
CA GLY A 79 -11.93 16.79 31.29
C GLY A 79 -11.86 15.73 30.18
N ASN A 80 -10.99 15.94 29.17
CA ASN A 80 -10.69 14.91 28.18
C ASN A 80 -10.03 13.68 28.84
N THR A 81 -10.08 12.53 28.15
CA THR A 81 -9.47 11.26 28.60
C THR A 81 -7.96 11.20 28.43
N ASN A 82 -7.30 12.32 28.09
CA ASN A 82 -5.89 12.42 27.71
C ASN A 82 -5.52 11.61 26.44
N THR A 83 -6.49 11.23 25.63
CA THR A 83 -6.23 10.62 24.31
C THR A 83 -5.38 11.58 23.49
N TYR A 84 -4.30 11.07 22.90
CA TYR A 84 -3.29 11.86 22.18
C TYR A 84 -2.58 12.96 23.01
N GLY A 85 -2.68 12.90 24.35
CA GLY A 85 -2.18 13.96 25.22
C GLY A 85 -0.71 14.34 25.04
N ASP A 86 0.14 13.36 24.71
CA ASP A 86 1.56 13.58 24.47
C ASP A 86 1.80 14.30 23.14
N ILE A 87 0.95 14.04 22.14
CA ILE A 87 1.04 14.60 20.80
C ILE A 87 0.62 16.07 20.81
N TRP A 88 -0.58 16.41 21.32
CA TRP A 88 -1.06 17.78 21.31
C TRP A 88 -0.29 18.71 22.29
N ARG A 89 0.36 18.15 23.33
CA ARG A 89 1.25 18.91 24.21
C ARG A 89 2.70 18.99 23.72
N TRP A 90 3.02 18.35 22.63
CA TRP A 90 4.39 18.22 22.10
C TRP A 90 5.38 17.67 23.14
N LYS A 91 4.90 16.77 23.98
CA LYS A 91 5.66 16.23 25.09
C LYS A 91 5.73 14.73 25.04
N ASP A 92 6.94 14.18 25.17
CA ASP A 92 7.18 12.73 25.24
C ASP A 92 6.64 11.97 24.01
N ILE A 93 6.75 12.55 22.79
CA ILE A 93 6.42 11.88 21.52
C ILE A 93 7.50 10.84 21.27
N LEU A 94 7.21 9.59 21.67
CA LEU A 94 8.14 8.47 21.57
C LEU A 94 7.81 7.57 20.38
N ALA A 95 8.83 6.84 19.89
CA ALA A 95 8.64 5.81 18.85
C ALA A 95 7.70 4.68 19.29
N THR A 96 7.50 4.50 20.60
CA THR A 96 6.57 3.54 21.20
C THR A 96 5.13 4.06 21.33
N ASN A 97 4.83 5.26 20.81
CA ASN A 97 3.46 5.77 20.81
C ASN A 97 2.61 4.97 19.84
N THR A 98 1.62 4.25 20.37
CA THR A 98 0.80 3.30 19.62
C THR A 98 -0.02 3.95 18.49
N SER A 99 -0.40 5.23 18.63
CA SER A 99 -1.13 5.95 17.58
C SER A 99 -0.22 6.28 16.39
N ILE A 100 1.03 6.64 16.66
CA ILE A 100 2.05 6.90 15.61
C ILE A 100 2.46 5.59 14.93
N GLU A 101 2.71 4.55 15.74
CA GLU A 101 3.01 3.20 15.24
C GLU A 101 1.90 2.68 14.32
N ALA A 102 0.64 2.85 14.72
CA ALA A 102 -0.51 2.41 13.93
C ALA A 102 -0.59 3.13 12.57
N VAL A 103 -0.27 4.42 12.48
CA VAL A 103 -0.19 5.13 11.19
C VAL A 103 0.91 4.55 10.31
N TYR A 104 2.11 4.35 10.88
CA TYR A 104 3.24 3.78 10.15
C TYR A 104 2.92 2.39 9.60
N ALA A 105 2.42 1.50 10.47
CA ALA A 105 2.04 0.14 10.09
C ALA A 105 0.90 0.12 9.06
N GLY A 106 -0.12 0.98 9.23
CA GLY A 106 -1.25 1.08 8.31
C GLY A 106 -0.83 1.52 6.90
N LEU A 107 0.09 2.49 6.78
CA LEU A 107 0.61 2.91 5.48
C LEU A 107 1.42 1.79 4.80
N TYR A 108 2.21 1.03 5.55
CA TYR A 108 2.90 -0.13 4.99
C TYR A 108 1.96 -1.30 4.66
N ASP A 109 0.82 -1.45 5.36
CA ASP A 109 -0.22 -2.41 4.96
C ASP A 109 -0.81 -2.06 3.57
N VAL A 110 -1.09 -0.77 3.33
CA VAL A 110 -1.50 -0.31 1.98
C VAL A 110 -0.45 -0.63 0.94
N ILE A 111 0.83 -0.30 1.19
CA ILE A 111 1.93 -0.58 0.26
C ILE A 111 2.04 -2.08 -0.02
N ASN A 112 1.92 -2.89 1.00
CA ASN A 112 2.00 -4.35 0.89
C ASN A 112 0.86 -4.92 0.05
N ARG A 113 -0.38 -4.40 0.20
CA ARG A 113 -1.53 -4.77 -0.65
C ARG A 113 -1.33 -4.35 -2.11
N CYS A 114 -0.78 -3.15 -2.35
CA CYS A 114 -0.43 -2.72 -3.70
C CYS A 114 0.61 -3.66 -4.34
N ASN A 115 1.68 -3.99 -3.60
CA ASN A 115 2.72 -4.90 -4.08
C ASN A 115 2.15 -6.30 -4.36
N PHE A 116 1.28 -6.81 -3.45
CA PHE A 116 0.64 -8.11 -3.61
C PHE A 116 -0.14 -8.23 -4.93
N MET A 117 -0.91 -7.20 -5.25
CA MET A 117 -1.68 -7.14 -6.50
C MET A 117 -0.75 -6.96 -7.72
N LEU A 118 0.17 -5.98 -7.66
CA LEU A 118 1.05 -5.65 -8.80
C LEU A 118 1.98 -6.80 -9.18
N ASP A 119 2.45 -7.61 -8.22
CA ASP A 119 3.29 -8.77 -8.50
C ASP A 119 2.55 -9.91 -9.21
N ARG A 120 1.21 -9.92 -9.20
CA ARG A 120 0.38 -11.01 -9.73
C ARG A 120 -0.41 -10.65 -10.98
N VAL A 121 -0.64 -9.37 -11.21
CA VAL A 121 -1.49 -8.91 -12.32
C VAL A 121 -0.99 -9.35 -13.70
N ASP A 122 0.31 -9.49 -13.89
CA ASP A 122 0.88 -9.94 -15.16
C ASP A 122 0.43 -11.37 -15.52
N GLY A 123 0.26 -12.25 -14.52
CA GLY A 123 -0.28 -13.58 -14.72
C GLY A 123 -1.72 -13.55 -15.25
N VAL A 124 -2.56 -12.65 -14.71
CA VAL A 124 -3.93 -12.44 -15.19
C VAL A 124 -3.93 -11.85 -16.60
N ARG A 125 -3.13 -10.81 -16.82
CA ARG A 125 -3.01 -10.11 -18.11
C ARG A 125 -2.61 -11.06 -19.24
N ASN A 126 -1.65 -11.94 -19.01
CA ASN A 126 -1.19 -12.92 -20.00
C ASN A 126 -2.26 -13.95 -20.40
N ASN A 127 -3.27 -14.15 -19.56
CA ASN A 127 -4.39 -15.07 -19.81
C ASN A 127 -5.66 -14.33 -20.27
N THR A 128 -5.65 -13.00 -20.37
CA THR A 128 -6.77 -12.16 -20.78
C THR A 128 -6.64 -11.81 -22.26
N THR A 129 -7.73 -12.00 -23.03
CA THR A 129 -7.77 -11.71 -24.48
C THR A 129 -8.85 -10.70 -24.85
N ASP A 130 -9.71 -10.32 -23.93
CA ASP A 130 -10.74 -9.29 -24.13
C ASP A 130 -10.14 -7.90 -23.89
N ASP A 131 -10.27 -7.01 -24.86
CA ASP A 131 -9.67 -5.67 -24.80
C ASP A 131 -10.27 -4.82 -23.65
N ASN A 132 -11.58 -4.96 -23.36
CA ASN A 132 -12.21 -4.23 -22.25
C ASN A 132 -11.68 -4.71 -20.88
N ASP A 133 -11.35 -5.99 -20.77
CA ASP A 133 -10.76 -6.54 -19.54
C ASP A 133 -9.28 -6.13 -19.41
N LEU A 134 -8.55 -5.99 -20.52
CA LEU A 134 -7.19 -5.41 -20.51
C LEU A 134 -7.21 -3.94 -20.08
N ASP A 135 -8.18 -3.15 -20.56
CA ASP A 135 -8.36 -1.74 -20.14
C ASP A 135 -8.68 -1.64 -18.65
N LYS A 136 -9.53 -2.54 -18.11
CA LYS A 136 -9.79 -2.61 -16.65
C LYS A 136 -8.54 -2.94 -15.87
N LEU A 137 -7.72 -3.89 -16.34
CA LEU A 137 -6.45 -4.22 -15.69
C LEU A 137 -5.49 -3.03 -15.68
N ASP A 138 -5.44 -2.24 -16.75
CA ASP A 138 -4.65 -1.01 -16.80
C ASP A 138 -5.14 0.02 -15.78
N GLN A 139 -6.44 0.23 -15.69
CA GLN A 139 -7.06 1.10 -14.69
C GLN A 139 -6.70 0.61 -13.27
N TYR A 140 -6.90 -0.66 -12.95
CA TYR A 140 -6.60 -1.22 -11.63
C TYR A 140 -5.11 -1.10 -11.26
N CYS A 141 -4.21 -1.33 -12.21
CA CYS A 141 -2.78 -1.10 -12.01
C CYS A 141 -2.47 0.37 -11.74
N GLY A 142 -3.08 1.29 -12.50
CA GLY A 142 -2.93 2.72 -12.29
C GLY A 142 -3.38 3.17 -10.91
N GLU A 143 -4.53 2.68 -10.45
CA GLU A 143 -5.04 2.93 -9.10
C GLU A 143 -4.11 2.38 -8.00
N ALA A 144 -3.54 1.20 -8.19
CA ALA A 144 -2.59 0.60 -7.24
C ALA A 144 -1.25 1.36 -7.19
N TYR A 145 -0.70 1.80 -8.33
CA TYR A 145 0.50 2.65 -8.35
C TYR A 145 0.24 3.99 -7.66
N PHE A 146 -0.90 4.63 -7.95
CA PHE A 146 -1.29 5.86 -7.26
C PHE A 146 -1.42 5.66 -5.74
N ALA A 147 -2.10 4.61 -5.31
CA ALA A 147 -2.30 4.27 -3.90
C ALA A 147 -0.95 4.08 -3.18
N ARG A 148 0.01 3.38 -3.83
CA ARG A 148 1.34 3.17 -3.28
C ARG A 148 2.12 4.48 -3.17
N ALA A 149 2.08 5.31 -4.20
CA ALA A 149 2.67 6.65 -4.19
C ALA A 149 2.06 7.53 -3.07
N LEU A 150 0.74 7.51 -2.90
CA LEU A 150 0.05 8.23 -1.83
C LEU A 150 0.52 7.77 -0.45
N ALA A 151 0.58 6.45 -0.21
CA ALA A 151 1.04 5.91 1.06
C ALA A 151 2.50 6.29 1.37
N TYR A 152 3.40 6.20 0.38
CA TYR A 152 4.77 6.65 0.54
C TYR A 152 4.89 8.17 0.74
N SER A 153 4.05 8.97 0.08
CA SER A 153 4.03 10.43 0.27
C SER A 153 3.64 10.82 1.70
N GLU A 154 2.70 10.10 2.31
CA GLU A 154 2.34 10.28 3.73
C GLU A 154 3.48 9.83 4.66
N LEU A 155 4.15 8.72 4.36
CA LEU A 155 5.30 8.25 5.14
C LEU A 155 6.45 9.26 5.14
N VAL A 156 6.85 9.79 3.98
CA VAL A 156 7.96 10.76 3.93
C VAL A 156 7.58 12.08 4.63
N LYS A 157 6.34 12.53 4.48
CA LYS A 157 5.82 13.73 5.14
C LYS A 157 5.87 13.63 6.67
N LEU A 158 5.53 12.47 7.23
CA LEU A 158 5.37 12.29 8.69
C LEU A 158 6.66 11.80 9.37
N PHE A 159 7.48 11.01 8.68
CA PHE A 159 8.59 10.27 9.31
C PHE A 159 9.98 10.66 8.79
N CYS A 160 10.06 11.65 7.88
CA CYS A 160 11.33 12.15 7.37
C CYS A 160 11.52 13.64 7.69
N LYS A 161 12.74 14.12 7.49
CA LYS A 161 13.01 15.55 7.52
C LYS A 161 12.41 16.25 6.30
N ALA A 162 12.23 17.56 6.39
CA ALA A 162 11.85 18.38 5.26
C ALA A 162 12.88 18.24 4.11
N TYR A 163 12.39 18.28 2.88
CA TYR A 163 13.24 18.30 1.69
C TYR A 163 13.80 19.73 1.51
N GLU A 164 15.11 19.88 1.57
CA GLU A 164 15.75 21.20 1.42
C GLU A 164 16.34 21.39 0.03
N SER A 165 17.05 20.38 -0.47
CA SER A 165 17.63 20.32 -1.81
C SER A 165 17.90 18.85 -2.20
N ASP A 166 18.16 18.59 -3.47
CA ASP A 166 18.53 17.27 -3.98
C ASP A 166 19.81 16.73 -3.32
N GLU A 167 20.79 17.61 -3.06
CA GLU A 167 22.05 17.26 -2.41
C GLU A 167 21.84 16.89 -0.93
N ASP A 168 21.06 17.70 -0.20
CA ASP A 168 20.72 17.41 1.20
C ASP A 168 19.90 16.11 1.29
N ALA A 169 18.87 15.97 0.48
CA ALA A 169 17.99 14.81 0.45
C ALA A 169 18.70 13.50 0.10
N ALA A 170 19.78 13.54 -0.68
CA ALA A 170 20.62 12.38 -0.95
C ALA A 170 21.34 11.85 0.30
N ASN A 171 21.61 12.72 1.28
CA ASN A 171 22.30 12.43 2.53
C ASN A 171 21.35 12.24 3.74
N GLN A 172 20.05 12.58 3.59
CA GLN A 172 19.03 12.36 4.63
C GLN A 172 18.38 10.99 4.50
N LEU A 173 17.94 10.46 5.65
CA LEU A 173 17.19 9.19 5.67
C LEU A 173 15.75 9.41 5.20
N GLY A 174 15.38 8.67 4.17
CA GLY A 174 14.02 8.51 3.68
C GLY A 174 13.26 7.40 4.40
N VAL A 175 12.49 6.61 3.68
CA VAL A 175 11.68 5.50 4.18
C VAL A 175 12.21 4.15 3.66
N ILE A 176 11.69 3.04 4.16
CA ILE A 176 11.97 1.71 3.63
C ILE A 176 11.16 1.55 2.35
N LEU A 177 11.83 1.32 1.22
CA LEU A 177 11.18 1.07 -0.06
C LEU A 177 11.05 -0.43 -0.29
N THR A 178 9.82 -0.90 -0.44
CA THR A 178 9.51 -2.29 -0.81
C THR A 178 8.80 -2.28 -2.16
N LYS A 179 9.34 -3.02 -3.12
CA LYS A 179 8.81 -3.08 -4.49
C LYS A 179 7.93 -4.29 -4.71
N HIS A 180 8.15 -5.34 -3.92
CA HIS A 180 7.51 -6.63 -4.04
C HIS A 180 6.86 -7.07 -2.74
N TYR A 181 5.80 -7.89 -2.87
CA TYR A 181 5.18 -8.53 -1.71
C TYR A 181 6.10 -9.62 -1.16
N GLN A 182 6.46 -9.52 0.13
CA GLN A 182 7.39 -10.44 0.77
C GLN A 182 8.72 -10.64 -0.01
N GLY A 183 9.18 -9.57 -0.68
CA GLY A 183 10.45 -9.58 -1.37
C GLY A 183 11.63 -9.75 -0.42
N ASP A 184 12.77 -10.21 -0.96
CA ASP A 184 14.02 -10.41 -0.21
C ASP A 184 14.81 -9.09 -0.05
N GLU A 185 14.15 -7.93 -0.22
CA GLU A 185 14.81 -6.65 -0.10
C GLU A 185 15.29 -6.39 1.32
N GLU A 186 16.44 -5.77 1.43
CA GLU A 186 16.98 -5.38 2.73
C GLU A 186 16.10 -4.29 3.36
N MET A 187 15.53 -4.59 4.53
CA MET A 187 14.65 -3.69 5.29
C MET A 187 15.41 -2.54 5.92
N LYS A 188 15.98 -1.67 5.09
CA LYS A 188 16.67 -0.45 5.52
C LYS A 188 16.06 0.80 4.89
N ARG A 189 16.18 1.92 5.59
CA ARG A 189 15.73 3.21 5.05
C ARG A 189 16.59 3.61 3.85
N SER A 190 15.94 4.01 2.77
CA SER A 190 16.59 4.63 1.62
C SER A 190 17.04 6.08 1.93
N SER A 191 17.63 6.76 0.97
CA SER A 191 17.75 8.22 1.09
C SER A 191 16.39 8.89 0.90
N LEU A 192 16.24 10.09 1.43
CA LEU A 192 15.05 10.91 1.24
C LEU A 192 14.82 11.19 -0.26
N LYS A 193 15.90 11.49 -1.00
CA LYS A 193 15.85 11.66 -2.45
C LYS A 193 15.28 10.44 -3.15
N ALA A 194 15.83 9.24 -2.88
CA ALA A 194 15.34 7.99 -3.48
C ALA A 194 13.87 7.71 -3.13
N SER A 195 13.42 8.10 -1.92
CA SER A 195 12.01 7.96 -1.55
C SER A 195 11.09 8.83 -2.40
N TYR A 196 11.46 10.07 -2.66
CA TYR A 196 10.69 10.96 -3.53
C TYR A 196 10.76 10.52 -5.00
N GLU A 197 11.92 10.08 -5.49
CA GLU A 197 12.07 9.53 -6.84
C GLU A 197 11.13 8.32 -7.04
N PHE A 198 11.05 7.44 -6.07
CA PHE A 198 10.14 6.29 -6.14
C PHE A 198 8.66 6.71 -6.16
N ILE A 199 8.27 7.71 -5.37
CA ILE A 199 6.91 8.27 -5.40
C ILE A 199 6.59 8.83 -6.81
N LEU A 200 7.53 9.58 -7.39
CA LEU A 200 7.34 10.16 -8.74
C LEU A 200 7.29 9.09 -9.83
N GLU A 201 8.11 8.04 -9.74
CA GLU A 201 8.04 6.89 -10.66
C GLU A 201 6.66 6.20 -10.63
N ASP A 202 6.09 5.99 -9.46
CA ASP A 202 4.77 5.40 -9.33
C ASP A 202 3.67 6.34 -9.84
N LEU A 203 3.79 7.65 -9.63
CA LEU A 203 2.88 8.65 -10.20
C LEU A 203 2.97 8.69 -11.73
N ASP A 204 4.17 8.54 -12.31
CA ASP A 204 4.35 8.49 -13.76
C ASP A 204 3.70 7.23 -14.37
N ARG A 205 3.80 6.08 -13.67
CA ARG A 205 3.11 4.84 -14.08
C ARG A 205 1.59 5.00 -13.98
N ALA A 206 1.12 5.54 -12.86
CA ALA A 206 -0.31 5.79 -12.65
C ALA A 206 -0.88 6.74 -13.71
N ALA A 207 -0.18 7.83 -14.04
CA ALA A 207 -0.61 8.79 -15.05
C ALA A 207 -0.82 8.14 -16.42
N LYS A 208 0.10 7.26 -16.84
CA LYS A 208 0.01 6.55 -18.12
C LYS A 208 -1.17 5.59 -18.21
N LEU A 209 -1.49 4.93 -17.09
CA LEU A 209 -2.53 3.90 -17.03
C LEU A 209 -3.92 4.46 -16.75
N LEU A 210 -3.99 5.65 -16.14
CA LEU A 210 -5.23 6.36 -15.82
C LEU A 210 -5.49 7.52 -16.79
N GLU A 211 -4.75 7.58 -17.91
CA GLU A 211 -4.94 8.64 -18.93
C GLU A 211 -6.40 8.62 -19.41
N LEU A 212 -7.08 9.76 -19.24
CA LEU A 212 -8.42 9.92 -19.72
C LEU A 212 -8.43 10.00 -21.25
N ASP A 213 -9.52 9.54 -21.86
CA ASP A 213 -9.74 9.69 -23.29
C ASP A 213 -9.53 11.16 -23.68
N LYS A 214 -8.77 11.39 -24.74
CA LYS A 214 -8.46 12.75 -25.24
C LYS A 214 -9.68 13.52 -25.67
N ASP A 215 -10.79 12.81 -25.94
CA ASP A 215 -12.09 13.39 -26.30
C ASP A 215 -12.95 13.72 -25.07
N TYR A 216 -12.43 13.46 -23.84
CA TYR A 216 -13.13 13.75 -22.60
C TYR A 216 -13.23 15.26 -22.37
N ASP A 217 -14.46 15.79 -22.37
CA ASP A 217 -14.77 17.17 -21.99
C ASP A 217 -15.44 17.22 -20.60
N PRO A 218 -14.69 17.67 -19.57
CA PRO A 218 -15.23 17.73 -18.20
C PRO A 218 -16.44 18.67 -18.06
N SER A 219 -16.69 19.56 -19.02
CA SER A 219 -17.87 20.43 -19.03
C SER A 219 -19.14 19.73 -19.49
N VAL A 220 -19.01 18.60 -20.18
CA VAL A 220 -20.11 17.82 -20.76
C VAL A 220 -20.31 16.48 -20.02
N ASP A 221 -19.21 15.84 -19.60
CA ASP A 221 -19.24 14.55 -18.90
C ASP A 221 -19.35 14.68 -17.37
N VAL A 222 -20.44 15.28 -16.92
CA VAL A 222 -20.77 15.41 -15.49
C VAL A 222 -20.83 14.04 -14.76
N ALA A 223 -21.09 12.96 -15.49
CA ALA A 223 -21.17 11.62 -14.93
C ALA A 223 -19.81 11.13 -14.36
N LEU A 224 -18.69 11.49 -14.97
CA LEU A 224 -17.35 11.16 -14.47
C LEU A 224 -16.99 11.94 -13.20
N PHE A 225 -17.42 13.21 -13.09
CA PHE A 225 -17.30 13.99 -11.85
C PHE A 225 -18.12 13.40 -10.70
N ASN A 226 -19.32 12.88 -10.99
CA ASN A 226 -20.18 12.25 -10.00
C ASN A 226 -19.67 10.85 -9.57
N ASN A 227 -18.83 10.21 -10.37
CA ASN A 227 -18.18 8.92 -10.06
C ASN A 227 -16.73 9.06 -9.58
N ALA A 228 -16.28 10.22 -9.13
CA ALA A 228 -14.95 10.48 -8.61
C ALA A 228 -14.68 9.77 -7.25
N THR A 229 -15.25 8.56 -7.06
CA THR A 229 -15.02 7.72 -5.87
C THR A 229 -13.67 7.00 -5.97
N TYR A 230 -13.16 6.82 -7.20
CA TYR A 230 -11.93 6.10 -7.49
C TYR A 230 -10.81 7.06 -7.90
N PHE A 231 -9.56 6.61 -7.72
CA PHE A 231 -8.41 7.35 -8.18
C PHE A 231 -8.43 7.46 -9.72
N ASN A 232 -8.06 8.64 -10.21
CA ASN A 232 -8.09 8.97 -11.63
C ASN A 232 -6.92 9.90 -11.95
N GLU A 233 -6.77 10.26 -13.22
CA GLU A 233 -5.69 11.13 -13.69
C GLU A 233 -5.60 12.45 -12.91
N TYR A 234 -6.73 13.08 -12.57
CA TYR A 234 -6.72 14.33 -11.79
C TYR A 234 -6.16 14.14 -10.38
N THR A 235 -6.42 12.99 -9.75
CA THR A 235 -5.85 12.68 -8.43
C THR A 235 -4.35 12.48 -8.52
N VAL A 236 -3.83 11.93 -9.64
CA VAL A 236 -2.40 11.79 -9.90
C VAL A 236 -1.73 13.16 -9.98
N TYR A 237 -2.28 14.09 -10.80
CA TYR A 237 -1.73 15.44 -10.92
C TYR A 237 -1.82 16.23 -9.61
N ALA A 238 -2.91 16.09 -8.87
CA ALA A 238 -3.05 16.74 -7.57
C ALA A 238 -2.00 16.25 -6.56
N LEU A 239 -1.73 14.94 -6.53
CA LEU A 239 -0.68 14.39 -5.66
C LEU A 239 0.71 14.81 -6.15
N ARG A 240 0.96 14.82 -7.45
CA ARG A 240 2.22 15.27 -8.04
C ARG A 240 2.53 16.71 -7.68
N ALA A 241 1.54 17.61 -7.81
CA ALA A 241 1.68 19.01 -7.39
C ALA A 241 2.01 19.13 -5.89
N ARG A 242 1.34 18.34 -5.04
CA ARG A 242 1.63 18.30 -3.61
C ARG A 242 3.06 17.80 -3.32
N VAL A 243 3.51 16.77 -4.04
CA VAL A 243 4.89 16.23 -3.92
C VAL A 243 5.90 17.27 -4.36
N ALA A 244 5.71 17.93 -5.50
CA ALA A 244 6.57 19.02 -6.00
C ALA A 244 6.66 20.17 -4.99
N LEU A 245 5.53 20.56 -4.37
CA LEU A 245 5.47 21.55 -3.30
C LEU A 245 6.39 21.18 -2.11
N PHE A 246 6.33 19.93 -1.64
CA PHE A 246 7.20 19.43 -0.56
C PHE A 246 8.67 19.36 -0.95
N MET A 247 8.96 19.09 -2.24
CA MET A 247 10.32 19.10 -2.79
C MET A 247 10.84 20.50 -3.11
N LYS A 248 10.07 21.55 -2.85
CA LYS A 248 10.40 22.95 -3.21
C LYS A 248 10.61 23.17 -4.71
N LYS A 249 10.02 22.35 -5.55
CA LYS A 249 10.08 22.43 -7.01
C LYS A 249 8.87 23.21 -7.52
N TRP A 250 8.95 24.52 -7.46
CA TRP A 250 7.84 25.45 -7.68
C TRP A 250 7.46 25.59 -9.15
N ASP A 251 8.35 25.19 -10.07
CA ASP A 251 8.19 25.35 -11.52
C ASP A 251 7.72 24.03 -12.21
N GLU A 252 7.51 22.96 -11.46
CA GLU A 252 6.96 21.69 -11.91
C GLU A 252 5.48 21.58 -11.53
#